data_dd5bc3d3ee1f91913f9f077b21ed46bc
#
_entry.id   dd5bc3d3ee1f91913f9f077b21ed46bc
#
_cell.length_a   1.000
_cell.length_b   1.000
_cell.length_c   1.000
_cell.angle_alpha   90.00
_cell.angle_beta   90.00
_cell.angle_gamma   90.00
#
_symmetry.space_group_name_H-M   'P 1'
#
loop_
_entity.id
_entity.type
_entity.pdbx_description
1 polymer ?
#
loop_
_entity_poly.entity_id
_entity_poly.type
_entity_poly.pdbx_seq_one_letter_code
_entity_poly.pdbx_strand_id
1 'polypeptide(L)'
;VPSNKEKAVNQAGTNIYMFSTDENKQNAAWEYMKYLTSVDSTIQWSEETGYLPVRKSAYETDEFKKFMDEDKTNNYKSAYEQSPYFFAQPVFDGSYDVMNTVSTVLEDSILDELEPEEVLENLVTELNDKLGVDGVAAEEESSSVAE
;
A
#
# COMPACT_ATOMS: atom_id res chain seq x y z
N VAL A 1 2.01 -9.96 6.18
CA VAL A 1 3.15 -9.03 6.23
C VAL A 1 3.86 -9.25 7.56
N PRO A 2 5.19 -9.41 7.57
CA PRO A 2 5.95 -9.48 8.80
C PRO A 2 5.74 -8.22 9.64
N SER A 3 5.62 -8.37 10.96
CA SER A 3 5.51 -7.25 11.88
C SER A 3 6.38 -7.50 13.11
N ASN A 4 7.14 -6.50 13.52
CA ASN A 4 7.98 -6.60 14.71
C ASN A 4 7.31 -5.99 15.94
N LYS A 5 6.93 -4.71 15.88
CA LYS A 5 6.26 -3.98 16.98
C LYS A 5 4.75 -3.86 16.72
N GLU A 6 4.38 -3.33 15.58
CA GLU A 6 3.00 -3.05 15.21
C GLU A 6 2.63 -3.67 13.87
N LYS A 7 1.35 -4.04 13.75
CA LYS A 7 0.82 -4.50 12.47
C LYS A 7 0.51 -3.28 11.63
N ALA A 8 1.16 -3.17 10.48
CA ALA A 8 0.92 -2.11 9.52
C ALA A 8 1.06 -2.65 8.10
N VAL A 9 0.13 -2.30 7.23
CA VAL A 9 0.15 -2.71 5.81
C VAL A 9 -0.11 -1.48 4.97
N ASN A 10 0.86 -1.13 4.14
CA ASN A 10 0.69 -0.05 3.20
C ASN A 10 -0.38 -0.39 2.17
N GLN A 11 -1.39 0.46 2.07
CA GLN A 11 -2.43 0.34 1.06
C GLN A 11 -2.00 1.12 -0.18
N ALA A 12 -1.73 0.40 -1.26
CA ALA A 12 -1.53 0.97 -2.58
C ALA A 12 -2.64 0.49 -3.52
N GLY A 13 -2.99 1.33 -4.49
CA GLY A 13 -3.99 0.96 -5.47
C GLY A 13 -4.24 2.07 -6.48
N THR A 14 -4.87 1.70 -7.59
CA THR A 14 -5.27 2.63 -8.63
C THR A 14 -6.54 3.36 -8.20
N ASN A 15 -6.56 4.67 -8.36
CA ASN A 15 -7.71 5.51 -8.04
C ASN A 15 -8.40 5.99 -9.31
N ILE A 16 -9.72 6.20 -9.21
CA ILE A 16 -10.50 6.81 -10.27
C ILE A 16 -10.99 8.19 -9.82
N TYR A 17 -10.80 9.19 -10.65
CA TYR A 17 -11.17 10.57 -10.37
C TYR A 17 -12.10 11.12 -11.44
N MET A 18 -13.06 11.94 -11.02
CA MET A 18 -13.93 12.69 -11.90
C MET A 18 -13.54 14.17 -11.89
N PHE A 19 -13.14 14.68 -13.05
CA PHE A 19 -12.87 16.11 -13.21
C PHE A 19 -14.15 16.90 -13.38
N SER A 20 -14.13 18.16 -12.92
CA SER A 20 -15.26 19.08 -13.12
C SER A 20 -15.43 19.39 -14.62
N THR A 21 -16.67 19.24 -15.11
CA THR A 21 -17.06 19.48 -16.49
C THR A 21 -18.55 19.85 -16.52
N ASP A 22 -19.24 19.74 -17.67
CA ASP A 22 -20.69 19.95 -17.70
C ASP A 22 -21.45 18.86 -16.93
N GLU A 23 -22.65 19.20 -16.45
CA GLU A 23 -23.45 18.36 -15.56
C GLU A 23 -23.80 17.00 -16.21
N ASN A 24 -24.08 16.96 -17.51
CA ASN A 24 -24.43 15.72 -18.17
C ASN A 24 -23.25 14.75 -18.20
N LYS A 25 -22.04 15.25 -18.47
CA LYS A 25 -20.82 14.45 -18.43
C LYS A 25 -20.48 13.98 -17.03
N GLN A 26 -20.67 14.85 -16.02
CA GLN A 26 -20.47 14.46 -14.62
C GLN A 26 -21.43 13.34 -14.22
N ASN A 27 -22.70 13.46 -14.59
CA ASN A 27 -23.70 12.42 -14.30
C ASN A 27 -23.35 11.09 -14.99
N ALA A 28 -22.94 11.12 -16.25
CA ALA A 28 -22.51 9.92 -16.97
C ALA A 28 -21.25 9.29 -16.35
N ALA A 29 -20.27 10.11 -15.99
CA ALA A 29 -19.06 9.63 -15.31
C ALA A 29 -19.38 9.02 -13.96
N TRP A 30 -20.32 9.61 -13.21
CA TRP A 30 -20.77 9.06 -11.93
C TRP A 30 -21.46 7.70 -12.06
N GLU A 31 -22.32 7.53 -13.08
CA GLU A 31 -22.92 6.22 -13.36
C GLU A 31 -21.86 5.17 -13.69
N TYR A 32 -20.84 5.54 -14.48
CA TYR A 32 -19.72 4.66 -14.78
C TYR A 32 -18.90 4.30 -13.54
N MET A 33 -18.59 5.26 -12.68
CA MET A 33 -17.89 5.00 -11.41
C MET A 33 -18.70 4.07 -10.50
N LYS A 34 -20.02 4.27 -10.40
CA LYS A 34 -20.89 3.37 -9.64
C LYS A 34 -20.88 1.95 -10.18
N TYR A 35 -20.90 1.80 -11.50
CA TYR A 35 -20.79 0.50 -12.15
C TYR A 35 -19.46 -0.19 -11.84
N LEU A 36 -18.34 0.50 -12.05
CA LEU A 36 -17.00 -0.05 -11.78
C LEU A 36 -16.81 -0.45 -10.32
N THR A 37 -17.43 0.26 -9.40
CA THR A 37 -17.35 -0.03 -7.96
C THR A 37 -18.56 -0.82 -7.44
N SER A 38 -19.38 -1.41 -8.31
CA SER A 38 -20.46 -2.30 -7.88
C SER A 38 -19.91 -3.60 -7.28
N VAL A 39 -20.73 -4.33 -6.54
CA VAL A 39 -20.31 -5.62 -5.94
C VAL A 39 -19.83 -6.57 -7.01
N ASP A 40 -20.63 -6.77 -8.04
CA ASP A 40 -20.34 -7.73 -9.11
C ASP A 40 -19.08 -7.34 -9.89
N SER A 41 -18.96 -6.04 -10.27
CA SER A 41 -17.78 -5.58 -11.02
C SER A 41 -16.49 -5.68 -10.20
N THR A 42 -16.54 -5.42 -8.90
CA THR A 42 -15.34 -5.53 -8.06
C THR A 42 -14.94 -6.96 -7.78
N ILE A 43 -15.90 -7.90 -7.71
CA ILE A 43 -15.63 -9.34 -7.63
C ILE A 43 -14.96 -9.80 -8.92
N GLN A 44 -15.59 -9.54 -10.06
CA GLN A 44 -15.03 -9.93 -11.36
C GLN A 44 -13.60 -9.37 -11.54
N TRP A 45 -13.41 -8.08 -11.23
CA TRP A 45 -12.08 -7.45 -11.30
C TRP A 45 -11.06 -8.14 -10.40
N SER A 46 -11.48 -8.51 -9.19
CA SER A 46 -10.64 -9.21 -8.25
C SER A 46 -10.20 -10.58 -8.76
N GLU A 47 -11.13 -11.36 -9.29
CA GLU A 47 -10.89 -12.70 -9.83
C GLU A 47 -9.95 -12.69 -11.04
N GLU A 48 -10.08 -11.67 -11.90
CA GLU A 48 -9.29 -11.58 -13.13
C GLU A 48 -7.90 -10.96 -12.93
N THR A 49 -7.72 -10.09 -11.91
CA THR A 49 -6.50 -9.27 -11.78
C THR A 49 -5.70 -9.51 -10.50
N GLY A 50 -6.28 -10.15 -9.51
CA GLY A 50 -5.66 -10.32 -8.21
C GLY A 50 -5.82 -9.12 -7.25
N TYR A 51 -6.50 -8.05 -7.65
CA TYR A 51 -6.82 -6.92 -6.77
C TYR A 51 -7.89 -7.30 -5.75
N LEU A 52 -7.86 -6.64 -4.59
CA LEU A 52 -8.92 -6.82 -3.60
C LEU A 52 -10.18 -6.04 -3.99
N PRO A 53 -11.40 -6.59 -3.74
CA PRO A 53 -12.62 -5.83 -3.94
C PRO A 53 -12.65 -4.55 -3.12
N VAL A 54 -13.11 -3.47 -3.71
CA VAL A 54 -13.18 -2.15 -3.06
C VAL A 54 -14.41 -1.98 -2.15
N ARG A 55 -15.31 -2.97 -2.12
CA ARG A 55 -16.51 -2.97 -1.29
C ARG A 55 -16.47 -4.07 -0.25
N LYS A 56 -16.74 -3.71 1.01
CA LYS A 56 -16.89 -4.70 2.08
C LYS A 56 -17.98 -5.72 1.80
N SER A 57 -19.09 -5.28 1.21
CA SER A 57 -20.21 -6.17 0.84
C SER A 57 -19.84 -7.24 -0.20
N ALA A 58 -18.78 -7.05 -0.99
CA ALA A 58 -18.29 -8.08 -1.90
C ALA A 58 -17.76 -9.31 -1.14
N TYR A 59 -17.06 -9.08 -0.02
CA TYR A 59 -16.54 -10.16 0.84
C TYR A 59 -17.63 -10.94 1.58
N GLU A 60 -18.85 -10.39 1.64
CA GLU A 60 -19.99 -11.04 2.30
C GLU A 60 -20.79 -11.94 1.35
N THR A 61 -20.55 -11.86 0.03
CA THR A 61 -21.20 -12.70 -0.97
C THR A 61 -20.73 -14.15 -0.89
N ASP A 62 -21.63 -15.09 -1.17
CA ASP A 62 -21.27 -16.52 -1.19
C ASP A 62 -20.30 -16.84 -2.34
N GLU A 63 -20.41 -16.12 -3.45
CA GLU A 63 -19.54 -16.24 -4.61
C GLU A 63 -18.09 -15.91 -4.24
N PHE A 64 -17.84 -14.74 -3.67
CA PHE A 64 -16.47 -14.34 -3.33
C PHE A 64 -15.89 -15.12 -2.15
N LYS A 65 -16.72 -15.52 -1.20
CA LYS A 65 -16.29 -16.44 -0.12
C LYS A 65 -15.81 -17.77 -0.68
N LYS A 66 -16.58 -18.34 -1.61
CA LYS A 66 -16.17 -19.57 -2.29
C LYS A 66 -14.87 -19.38 -3.06
N PHE A 67 -14.72 -18.28 -3.79
CA PHE A 67 -13.49 -17.95 -4.51
C PHE A 67 -12.28 -17.87 -3.57
N MET A 68 -12.42 -17.18 -2.42
CA MET A 68 -11.35 -17.12 -1.41
C MET A 68 -11.00 -18.48 -0.79
N ASP A 69 -12.00 -19.35 -0.59
CA ASP A 69 -11.78 -20.69 -0.04
C ASP A 69 -11.12 -21.64 -1.05
N GLU A 70 -11.34 -21.43 -2.35
CA GLU A 70 -10.72 -22.18 -3.44
C GLU A 70 -9.29 -21.68 -3.77
N ASP A 71 -8.91 -20.49 -3.30
CA ASP A 71 -7.56 -19.93 -3.48
C ASP A 71 -6.52 -20.73 -2.68
N LYS A 72 -5.80 -21.60 -3.40
CA LYS A 72 -4.75 -22.46 -2.82
C LYS A 72 -3.57 -21.67 -2.26
N THR A 73 -3.38 -20.42 -2.68
CA THR A 73 -2.31 -19.55 -2.19
C THR A 73 -2.71 -18.85 -0.89
N ASN A 74 -3.99 -18.85 -0.56
CA ASN A 74 -4.57 -18.17 0.59
C ASN A 74 -4.27 -16.64 0.63
N ASN A 75 -3.96 -16.05 -0.53
CA ASN A 75 -3.55 -14.65 -0.61
C ASN A 75 -4.72 -13.70 -0.32
N TYR A 76 -5.89 -13.96 -0.91
CA TYR A 76 -7.08 -13.11 -0.72
C TYR A 76 -7.56 -13.09 0.73
N LYS A 77 -7.61 -14.24 1.36
CA LYS A 77 -7.99 -14.36 2.76
C LYS A 77 -7.00 -13.65 3.68
N SER A 78 -5.71 -13.90 3.47
CA SER A 78 -4.64 -13.25 4.24
C SER A 78 -4.64 -11.72 4.06
N ALA A 79 -4.88 -11.23 2.85
CA ALA A 79 -4.97 -9.81 2.57
C ALA A 79 -6.21 -9.17 3.21
N TYR A 80 -7.36 -9.85 3.15
CA TYR A 80 -8.59 -9.41 3.81
C TYR A 80 -8.44 -9.32 5.33
N GLU A 81 -7.84 -10.33 5.96
CA GLU A 81 -7.58 -10.36 7.40
C GLU A 81 -6.63 -9.25 7.86
N GLN A 82 -5.77 -8.75 6.95
CA GLN A 82 -4.88 -7.63 7.21
C GLN A 82 -5.53 -6.26 6.97
N SER A 83 -6.72 -6.21 6.39
CA SER A 83 -7.40 -4.94 6.05
C SER A 83 -7.60 -3.98 7.23
N PRO A 84 -7.80 -4.42 8.49
CA PRO A 84 -7.87 -3.50 9.63
C PRO A 84 -6.58 -2.74 9.93
N TYR A 85 -5.47 -3.19 9.37
CA TYR A 85 -4.12 -2.62 9.56
C TYR A 85 -3.65 -1.81 8.35
N PHE A 86 -4.54 -1.57 7.39
CA PHE A 86 -4.22 -0.76 6.22
C PHE A 86 -4.03 0.70 6.61
N PHE A 87 -2.97 1.30 6.11
CA PHE A 87 -2.72 2.73 6.20
C PHE A 87 -2.35 3.30 4.84
N ALA A 88 -2.68 4.57 4.64
CA ALA A 88 -2.25 5.31 3.46
C ALA A 88 -0.86 5.92 3.69
N GLN A 89 -0.05 5.93 2.66
CA GLN A 89 1.23 6.63 2.72
C GLN A 89 1.00 8.13 2.98
N PRO A 90 1.84 8.77 3.79
CA PRO A 90 1.80 10.21 3.98
C PRO A 90 1.97 10.93 2.64
N VAL A 91 1.13 11.95 2.41
CA VAL A 91 1.22 12.81 1.23
C VAL A 91 1.68 14.18 1.68
N PHE A 92 2.84 14.60 1.21
CA PHE A 92 3.44 15.90 1.48
C PHE A 92 4.22 16.34 0.22
N ASP A 93 4.63 17.60 0.19
CA ASP A 93 5.43 18.11 -0.92
C ASP A 93 6.78 17.37 -1.00
N GLY A 94 7.09 16.78 -2.15
CA GLY A 94 8.26 15.91 -2.33
C GLY A 94 8.07 14.45 -1.94
N SER A 95 6.89 14.01 -1.49
CA SER A 95 6.65 12.60 -1.09
C SER A 95 6.96 11.59 -2.20
N TYR A 96 6.75 11.95 -3.46
CA TYR A 96 7.10 11.11 -4.60
C TYR A 96 8.62 10.91 -4.72
N ASP A 97 9.40 11.98 -4.56
CA ASP A 97 10.87 11.92 -4.63
C ASP A 97 11.44 11.10 -3.47
N VAL A 98 10.87 11.24 -2.27
CA VAL A 98 11.21 10.41 -1.10
C VAL A 98 10.99 8.92 -1.40
N MET A 99 9.84 8.56 -1.96
CA MET A 99 9.53 7.16 -2.29
C MET A 99 10.47 6.60 -3.36
N ASN A 100 10.80 7.38 -4.36
CA ASN A 100 11.75 6.98 -5.39
C ASN A 100 13.16 6.80 -4.80
N THR A 101 13.60 7.70 -3.92
CA THR A 101 14.88 7.59 -3.23
C THR A 101 14.97 6.30 -2.42
N VAL A 102 13.92 5.97 -1.64
CA VAL A 102 13.87 4.69 -0.90
C VAL A 102 14.03 3.50 -1.85
N SER A 103 13.29 3.50 -2.95
CA SER A 103 13.35 2.40 -3.93
C SER A 103 14.74 2.25 -4.55
N THR A 104 15.36 3.38 -4.95
CA THR A 104 16.69 3.38 -5.57
C THR A 104 17.76 2.92 -4.59
N VAL A 105 17.78 3.45 -3.38
CA VAL A 105 18.77 3.04 -2.36
C VAL A 105 18.65 1.57 -2.03
N LEU A 106 17.43 1.03 -1.91
CA LEU A 106 17.22 -0.39 -1.65
C LEU A 106 17.67 -1.25 -2.84
N GLU A 107 17.38 -0.84 -4.07
CA GLU A 107 17.80 -1.55 -5.29
C GLU A 107 19.32 -1.59 -5.41
N ASP A 108 19.99 -0.45 -5.28
CA ASP A 108 21.44 -0.34 -5.35
C ASP A 108 22.11 -1.15 -4.22
N SER A 109 21.55 -1.09 -3.00
CA SER A 109 22.04 -1.85 -1.87
C SER A 109 21.98 -3.37 -2.08
N ILE A 110 20.93 -3.86 -2.73
CA ILE A 110 20.82 -5.29 -3.07
C ILE A 110 21.83 -5.68 -4.15
N LEU A 111 22.04 -4.82 -5.15
CA LEU A 111 23.00 -5.05 -6.24
C LEU A 111 24.44 -5.03 -5.75
N ASP A 112 24.74 -4.16 -4.79
CA ASP A 112 26.07 -3.99 -4.20
C ASP A 112 26.32 -4.93 -3.00
N GLU A 113 25.34 -5.77 -2.64
CA GLU A 113 25.41 -6.73 -1.52
C GLU A 113 25.78 -6.05 -0.18
N LEU A 114 25.22 -4.85 0.09
CA LEU A 114 25.50 -4.09 1.31
C LEU A 114 24.89 -4.75 2.55
N GLU A 115 25.55 -4.54 3.70
CA GLU A 115 25.01 -4.99 4.98
C GLU A 115 23.82 -4.10 5.42
N PRO A 116 22.83 -4.64 6.15
CA PRO A 116 21.61 -3.90 6.52
C PRO A 116 21.86 -2.58 7.25
N GLU A 117 22.88 -2.51 8.07
CA GLU A 117 23.29 -1.31 8.80
C GLU A 117 23.75 -0.20 7.85
N GLU A 118 24.54 -0.54 6.83
CA GLU A 118 25.02 0.40 5.82
C GLU A 118 23.85 0.89 4.93
N VAL A 119 22.92 0.01 4.59
CA VAL A 119 21.69 0.38 3.88
C VAL A 119 20.88 1.40 4.67
N LEU A 120 20.74 1.21 5.98
CA LEU A 120 20.01 2.13 6.84
C LEU A 120 20.70 3.51 6.93
N GLU A 121 22.02 3.55 7.07
CA GLU A 121 22.80 4.81 7.08
C GLU A 121 22.64 5.56 5.76
N ASN A 122 22.73 4.87 4.62
CA ASN A 122 22.52 5.45 3.31
C ASN A 122 21.11 6.01 3.16
N LEU A 123 20.07 5.25 3.56
CA LEU A 123 18.68 5.70 3.52
C LEU A 123 18.48 6.96 4.37
N VAL A 124 18.97 6.98 5.60
CA VAL A 124 18.83 8.14 6.49
C VAL A 124 19.51 9.37 5.90
N THR A 125 20.69 9.20 5.34
CA THR A 125 21.46 10.29 4.73
C THR A 125 20.73 10.88 3.52
N GLU A 126 20.34 10.05 2.56
CA GLU A 126 19.67 10.46 1.34
C GLU A 126 18.29 11.08 1.61
N LEU A 127 17.54 10.54 2.56
CA LEU A 127 16.21 11.06 2.90
C LEU A 127 16.31 12.39 3.66
N ASN A 128 17.26 12.55 4.56
CA ASN A 128 17.49 13.82 5.25
C ASN A 128 17.88 14.93 4.27
N ASP A 129 18.74 14.64 3.32
CA ASP A 129 19.12 15.58 2.27
C ASP A 129 17.90 16.00 1.42
N LYS A 130 17.09 15.03 0.99
CA LYS A 130 15.85 15.28 0.21
C LYS A 130 14.81 16.09 0.96
N LEU A 131 14.69 15.86 2.26
CA LEU A 131 13.73 16.56 3.12
C LEU A 131 14.25 17.90 3.66
N GLY A 132 15.54 18.21 3.44
CA GLY A 132 16.17 19.40 3.99
C GLY A 132 16.20 19.40 5.52
N VAL A 133 16.29 18.21 6.11
CA VAL A 133 16.33 18.05 7.57
C VAL A 133 17.76 17.79 8.00
N ASP A 134 18.37 18.76 8.68
CA ASP A 134 19.71 18.58 9.23
C ASP A 134 19.67 17.58 10.41
N GLY A 135 20.22 16.41 10.15
CA GLY A 135 20.74 15.53 11.21
C GLY A 135 19.73 14.92 12.19
N VAL A 136 18.70 14.23 11.69
CA VAL A 136 18.03 13.22 12.53
C VAL A 136 18.86 11.94 12.43
N ALA A 137 19.84 11.78 13.33
CA ALA A 137 20.49 10.48 13.50
C ALA A 137 19.43 9.45 13.93
N ALA A 138 19.53 8.22 13.42
CA ALA A 138 18.76 7.12 13.95
C ALA A 138 19.05 7.03 15.46
N GLU A 139 18.09 7.34 16.32
CA GLU A 139 18.24 7.12 17.75
C GLU A 139 18.43 5.61 17.92
N GLU A 140 19.62 5.22 18.36
CA GLU A 140 19.86 3.88 18.88
C GLU A 140 18.94 3.70 20.10
N GLU A 141 17.76 3.12 19.89
CA GLU A 141 17.01 2.51 20.98
C GLU A 141 17.86 1.34 21.52
N SER A 142 18.77 1.68 22.46
CA SER A 142 19.43 0.68 23.26
C SER A 142 18.36 -0.14 23.97
N SER A 143 18.17 -1.37 23.51
CA SER A 143 17.31 -2.35 24.14
C SER A 143 17.82 -2.63 25.56
N SER A 144 17.25 -1.96 26.52
CA SER A 144 17.25 -2.46 27.88
C SER A 144 16.10 -3.45 28.04
N VAL A 145 16.28 -4.65 27.51
CA VAL A 145 15.57 -5.81 28.03
C VAL A 145 16.49 -6.41 29.09
N ALA A 146 16.30 -6.00 30.32
CA ALA A 146 16.82 -6.68 31.48
C ALA A 146 15.64 -7.11 32.34
N GLU A 147 15.65 -8.42 32.64
CA GLU A 147 14.89 -9.19 33.62
C GLU A 147 13.41 -9.43 33.37
#